data_c3c67429277d7f7eb81a71fdac87cb1a
#
_entry.id   c3c67429277d7f7eb81a71fdac87cb1a
#
_cell.length_a   1.000
_cell.length_b   1.000
_cell.length_c   1.000
_cell.angle_alpha   90.00
_cell.angle_beta   90.00
_cell.angle_gamma   90.00
#
_symmetry.space_group_name_H-M   'P 1'
#
loop_
_entity.id
_entity.type
_entity.pdbx_description
1 polymer ?
#
loop_
_entity_poly.entity_id
_entity_poly.type
_entity_poly.pdbx_seq_one_letter_code
_entity_poly.pdbx_strand_id
1 'polypeptide(L)'
;MSSALRPLLLAAGFAVVSTCMVYTSDAEARVVVDVGIGVPPPLPRPLPPPPPRAGYAWAPGFWRWDAPRHRHVWVDGHWERVRAGYAYRPAHWVRRGPDWRFVPGHWARR
;
A
#
# COMPACT_ATOMS: atom_id res chain seq x y z
N MET A 1 62.09 25.12 6.35
CA MET A 1 61.64 25.03 6.25
C MET A 1 60.55 24.48 6.20
N SER A 2 60.18 24.17 6.24
CA SER A 2 59.39 23.73 6.21
C SER A 2 58.44 23.38 5.97
N SER A 3 58.08 23.15 5.95
CA SER A 3 57.32 22.82 5.77
C SER A 3 56.31 22.35 5.71
N ALA A 4 55.97 22.17 5.76
CA ALA A 4 55.09 21.77 5.78
C ALA A 4 54.11 21.25 5.57
N LEU A 5 53.83 21.09 5.62
CA LEU A 5 53.00 20.61 5.52
C LEU A 5 51.94 20.29 5.51
N ARG A 6 51.43 20.15 5.60
CA ARG A 6 50.54 19.86 5.56
C ARG A 6 49.60 19.33 5.29
N PRO A 7 49.15 19.02 5.32
CA PRO A 7 48.33 18.59 5.08
C PRO A 7 47.24 18.23 5.02
N LEU A 8 46.98 18.05 5.04
CA LEU A 8 46.06 17.75 5.00
C LEU A 8 45.09 17.25 4.86
N LEU A 9 44.79 17.08 4.94
CA LEU A 9 43.94 16.63 4.89
C LEU A 9 42.98 16.30 4.72
N LEU A 10 42.60 16.17 4.75
CA LEU A 10 41.77 15.86 4.65
C LEU A 10 40.82 15.41 4.42
N ALA A 11 40.41 15.22 4.46
CA ALA A 11 39.68 14.82 4.29
C ALA A 11 38.70 14.40 4.14
N ALA A 12 38.32 14.19 4.11
CA ALA A 12 37.58 13.84 3.98
C ALA A 12 36.54 13.32 3.90
N GLY A 13 36.09 13.13 3.90
CA GLY A 13 35.24 12.66 3.82
C GLY A 13 34.24 12.31 3.72
N PHE A 14 33.84 12.25 3.72
CA PHE A 14 32.98 11.96 3.63
C PHE A 14 31.99 11.48 3.28
N ALA A 15 31.54 11.26 3.35
CA ALA A 15 30.85 10.85 3.12
C ALA A 15 29.87 10.42 2.91
N VAL A 16 29.37 10.23 2.84
CA VAL A 16 28.58 9.83 2.60
C VAL A 16 27.59 9.46 2.45
N VAL A 17 27.11 9.32 2.47
CA VAL A 17 26.27 9.06 2.33
C VAL A 17 25.35 8.49 1.96
N SER A 18 24.88 8.28 1.92
CA SER A 18 24.19 7.77 1.56
C SER A 18 23.15 7.50 1.48
N THR A 19 22.64 7.44 1.33
CA THR A 19 21.78 7.35 1.17
C THR A 19 20.90 6.63 0.86
N CYS A 20 20.51 6.26 0.76
CA CYS A 20 19.81 5.60 0.53
C CYS A 20 18.71 5.54 0.18
N MET A 21 18.25 5.54 -0.12
CA MET A 21 17.43 5.58 -0.53
C MET A 21 16.48 5.00 -0.83
N VAL A 22 15.97 4.81 -1.00
CA VAL A 22 15.12 4.46 -1.15
C VAL A 22 14.25 4.34 -1.89
N TYR A 23 13.80 4.06 -2.38
CA TYR A 23 13.07 3.97 -3.17
C TYR A 23 12.08 3.23 -3.09
N THR A 24 11.56 3.33 -3.14
CA THR A 24 10.48 2.72 -3.00
C THR A 24 9.79 2.38 -4.15
N SER A 25 9.60 1.37 -4.50
CA SER A 25 8.87 1.00 -5.63
C SER A 25 7.44 0.88 -5.25
N ASP A 26 6.60 0.77 -6.20
CA ASP A 26 5.21 0.57 -5.94
C ASP A 26 4.97 -0.69 -5.17
N ALA A 27 5.77 -1.67 -5.38
CA ALA A 27 5.60 -2.93 -4.70
C ALA A 27 5.75 -2.75 -3.20
N GLU A 28 6.70 -1.95 -2.80
CA GLU A 28 6.87 -1.73 -1.39
C GLU A 28 5.75 -0.96 -0.79
N ALA A 29 5.19 -0.05 -1.52
CA ALA A 29 4.11 0.75 -1.00
C ALA A 29 2.99 -0.12 -0.49
N ARG A 30 2.77 -1.26 -1.10
CA ARG A 30 1.69 -2.12 -0.69
C ARG A 30 1.96 -2.82 0.62
N VAL A 31 3.21 -3.03 0.94
CA VAL A 31 3.56 -3.75 2.14
C VAL A 31 3.10 -3.00 3.38
N VAL A 32 3.03 -1.69 3.27
CA VAL A 32 2.65 -0.87 4.39
C VAL A 32 1.29 -1.24 4.93
N VAL A 33 0.46 -1.82 4.09
CA VAL A 33 -0.90 -2.14 4.48
C VAL A 33 -0.96 -3.37 5.35
N ASP A 34 0.14 -4.06 5.52
CA ASP A 34 0.16 -5.32 6.24
C ASP A 34 0.21 -5.15 7.75
N VAL A 35 -0.41 -4.13 8.26
CA VAL A 35 -0.49 -3.90 9.69
C VAL A 35 -1.74 -4.58 10.23
N GLY A 36 -1.55 -5.43 11.24
CA GLY A 36 -2.67 -6.11 11.84
C GLY A 36 -3.41 -5.22 12.82
N ILE A 37 -4.72 -5.34 12.85
CA ILE A 37 -5.54 -4.67 13.84
C ILE A 37 -6.37 -5.69 14.55
N GLY A 38 -6.66 -5.44 15.82
CA GLY A 38 -7.43 -6.37 16.63
C GLY A 38 -8.93 -6.21 16.53
N VAL A 39 -9.40 -5.25 15.74
CA VAL A 39 -10.83 -4.98 15.62
C VAL A 39 -11.38 -5.68 14.39
N PRO A 40 -12.31 -6.64 14.55
CA PRO A 40 -12.87 -7.33 13.39
C PRO A 40 -13.62 -6.35 12.50
N PRO A 41 -13.49 -6.49 11.17
CA PRO A 41 -14.27 -5.65 10.28
C PRO A 41 -15.74 -6.09 10.29
N PRO A 42 -16.68 -5.16 10.07
CA PRO A 42 -18.06 -5.55 9.91
C PRO A 42 -18.24 -6.36 8.63
N LEU A 43 -19.35 -7.05 8.54
CA LEU A 43 -19.67 -7.75 7.30
C LEU A 43 -19.80 -6.73 6.17
N PRO A 44 -19.35 -7.08 4.95
CA PRO A 44 -19.53 -6.19 3.83
C PRO A 44 -21.00 -5.86 3.62
N ARG A 45 -21.26 -4.64 3.20
CA ARG A 45 -22.62 -4.23 2.92
C ARG A 45 -23.14 -5.01 1.72
N PRO A 46 -24.32 -5.61 1.81
CA PRO A 46 -24.86 -6.42 0.73
C PRO A 46 -25.48 -5.55 -0.37
N LEU A 47 -24.67 -4.74 -1.01
CA LEU A 47 -25.12 -3.88 -2.09
C LEU A 47 -24.99 -4.63 -3.41
N PRO A 48 -26.05 -4.63 -4.23
CA PRO A 48 -25.95 -5.31 -5.52
C PRO A 48 -24.97 -4.58 -6.43
N PRO A 49 -24.21 -5.33 -7.23
CA PRO A 49 -23.33 -4.68 -8.17
C PRO A 49 -24.13 -3.98 -9.24
N PRO A 50 -23.62 -2.87 -9.80
CA PRO A 50 -24.30 -2.21 -10.90
C PRO A 50 -24.25 -3.06 -12.16
N PRO A 51 -25.08 -2.75 -13.15
CA PRO A 51 -25.03 -3.48 -14.42
C PRO A 51 -23.66 -3.42 -15.04
N PRO A 52 -23.27 -4.45 -15.78
CA PRO A 52 -21.95 -4.44 -16.41
C PRO A 52 -21.74 -3.20 -17.28
N ARG A 53 -20.51 -2.74 -17.32
CA ARG A 53 -20.12 -1.58 -18.11
C ARG A 53 -18.93 -1.95 -18.96
N ALA A 54 -19.07 -1.81 -20.28
CA ALA A 54 -18.02 -2.21 -21.20
C ALA A 54 -16.74 -1.43 -20.94
N GLY A 55 -15.62 -2.14 -20.89
CA GLY A 55 -14.33 -1.51 -20.68
C GLY A 55 -14.00 -1.20 -19.23
N TYR A 56 -14.88 -1.59 -18.30
CA TYR A 56 -14.65 -1.32 -16.89
C TYR A 56 -14.94 -2.54 -16.04
N ALA A 57 -14.27 -2.63 -14.91
CA ALA A 57 -14.51 -3.64 -13.91
C ALA A 57 -15.04 -2.97 -12.67
N TRP A 58 -15.98 -3.61 -12.00
CA TRP A 58 -16.55 -3.06 -10.79
C TRP A 58 -15.65 -3.38 -9.60
N ALA A 59 -15.25 -2.34 -8.89
CA ALA A 59 -14.51 -2.48 -7.64
C ALA A 59 -15.51 -2.31 -6.50
N PRO A 60 -15.90 -3.40 -5.83
CA PRO A 60 -16.92 -3.32 -4.78
C PRO A 60 -16.48 -2.44 -3.63
N GLY A 61 -17.43 -1.90 -2.91
CA GLY A 61 -17.11 -1.16 -1.70
C GLY A 61 -16.51 -2.05 -0.64
N PHE A 62 -15.89 -1.44 0.33
CA PHE A 62 -15.22 -2.20 1.39
C PHE A 62 -15.09 -1.34 2.63
N TRP A 63 -14.74 -1.99 3.74
CA TRP A 63 -14.45 -1.29 4.98
C TRP A 63 -12.96 -0.98 5.05
N ARG A 64 -12.60 0.28 5.28
CA ARG A 64 -11.22 0.63 5.54
C ARG A 64 -11.05 0.97 7.01
N TRP A 65 -9.85 0.84 7.50
CA TRP A 65 -9.57 1.17 8.89
C TRP A 65 -9.19 2.64 9.02
N ASP A 66 -9.89 3.33 9.90
CA ASP A 66 -9.62 4.73 10.20
C ASP A 66 -8.90 4.78 11.54
N ALA A 67 -7.58 4.77 11.51
CA ALA A 67 -6.79 4.70 12.72
C ALA A 67 -7.04 5.85 13.69
N PRO A 68 -7.10 7.11 13.24
CA PRO A 68 -7.35 8.20 14.17
C PRO A 68 -8.66 8.05 14.93
N ARG A 69 -9.69 7.51 14.31
CA ARG A 69 -10.98 7.33 14.96
C ARG A 69 -11.18 5.94 15.51
N HIS A 70 -10.21 5.08 15.29
CA HIS A 70 -10.25 3.71 15.78
C HIS A 70 -11.53 2.99 15.38
N ARG A 71 -11.87 3.06 14.12
CA ARG A 71 -13.08 2.41 13.62
C ARG A 71 -12.98 2.14 12.14
N HIS A 72 -13.83 1.23 11.68
CA HIS A 72 -13.95 0.97 10.24
C HIS A 72 -14.87 2.00 9.61
N VAL A 73 -14.54 2.40 8.39
CA VAL A 73 -15.33 3.35 7.62
C VAL A 73 -15.60 2.73 6.25
N TRP A 74 -16.84 2.86 5.80
CA TRP A 74 -17.22 2.28 4.51
C TRP A 74 -16.73 3.15 3.37
N VAL A 75 -16.17 2.48 2.35
CA VAL A 75 -15.74 3.13 1.11
C VAL A 75 -16.61 2.57 -0.01
N ASP A 76 -17.28 3.44 -0.74
CA ASP A 76 -18.17 3.02 -1.81
C ASP A 76 -17.42 2.40 -2.96
N GLY A 77 -18.09 1.49 -3.66
CA GLY A 77 -17.51 0.88 -4.84
C GLY A 77 -17.35 1.90 -5.96
N HIS A 78 -16.55 1.54 -6.93
CA HIS A 78 -16.30 2.42 -8.08
C HIS A 78 -15.91 1.60 -9.30
N TRP A 79 -15.87 2.26 -10.43
CA TRP A 79 -15.47 1.60 -11.67
C TRP A 79 -13.98 1.76 -11.87
N GLU A 80 -13.34 0.65 -12.29
CA GLU A 80 -11.93 0.63 -12.65
C GLU A 80 -11.81 0.31 -14.13
N ARG A 81 -10.92 0.99 -14.83
CA ARG A 81 -10.71 0.69 -16.22
C ARG A 81 -10.04 -0.68 -16.36
N VAL A 82 -10.58 -1.50 -17.25
CA VAL A 82 -10.07 -2.85 -17.44
C VAL A 82 -8.62 -2.82 -17.93
N ARG A 83 -7.82 -3.73 -17.39
CA ARG A 83 -6.44 -3.93 -17.82
C ARG A 83 -6.33 -5.26 -18.53
N ALA A 84 -5.88 -5.22 -19.79
CA ALA A 84 -5.72 -6.44 -20.56
C ALA A 84 -4.75 -7.39 -19.90
N GLY A 85 -5.15 -8.66 -19.78
CA GLY A 85 -4.30 -9.67 -19.14
C GLY A 85 -4.35 -9.69 -17.64
N TYR A 86 -5.15 -8.82 -17.02
CA TYR A 86 -5.27 -8.76 -15.58
C TYR A 86 -6.71 -8.89 -15.14
N ALA A 87 -6.89 -9.35 -13.92
CA ALA A 87 -8.21 -9.40 -13.29
C ALA A 87 -8.16 -8.58 -12.00
N TYR A 88 -9.24 -7.85 -11.75
CA TYR A 88 -9.31 -7.06 -10.54
C TYR A 88 -9.63 -7.94 -9.35
N ARG A 89 -8.86 -7.78 -8.29
CA ARG A 89 -9.07 -8.48 -7.03
C ARG A 89 -9.59 -7.47 -6.01
N PRO A 90 -10.81 -7.65 -5.51
CA PRO A 90 -11.40 -6.68 -4.60
C PRO A 90 -10.66 -6.58 -3.28
N ALA A 91 -10.73 -5.41 -2.67
CA ALA A 91 -10.21 -5.20 -1.34
C ALA A 91 -10.98 -6.04 -0.33
N HIS A 92 -10.28 -6.60 0.63
CA HIS A 92 -10.92 -7.43 1.64
C HIS A 92 -10.04 -7.56 2.86
N TRP A 93 -10.60 -8.12 3.92
CA TRP A 93 -9.88 -8.36 5.15
C TRP A 93 -9.65 -9.85 5.34
N VAL A 94 -8.49 -10.20 5.86
CA VAL A 94 -8.18 -11.59 6.18
C VAL A 94 -7.76 -11.69 7.64
N ARG A 95 -8.16 -12.77 8.27
CA ARG A 95 -7.80 -12.99 9.66
C ARG A 95 -6.43 -13.64 9.75
N ARG A 96 -5.60 -13.11 10.62
CA ARG A 96 -4.27 -13.65 10.88
C ARG A 96 -4.09 -13.77 12.39
N GLY A 97 -4.33 -14.94 12.94
CA GLY A 97 -4.28 -15.13 14.37
C GLY A 97 -5.30 -14.26 15.07
N PRO A 98 -4.91 -13.48 16.05
CA PRO A 98 -5.84 -12.57 16.74
C PRO A 98 -6.09 -11.28 15.97
N ASP A 99 -5.37 -11.05 14.88
CA ASP A 99 -5.46 -9.78 14.17
C ASP A 99 -6.14 -9.94 12.82
N TRP A 100 -6.58 -8.82 12.29
CA TRP A 100 -7.13 -8.73 10.95
C TRP A 100 -6.22 -7.87 10.11
N ARG A 101 -5.98 -8.32 8.86
CA ARG A 101 -5.12 -7.59 7.93
C ARG A 101 -5.90 -7.21 6.70
N PHE A 102 -5.67 -6.00 6.24
CA PHE A 102 -6.35 -5.50 5.05
C PHE A 102 -5.57 -5.82 3.81
N VAL A 103 -6.27 -6.36 2.81
CA VAL A 103 -5.69 -6.59 1.48
C VAL A 103 -6.34 -5.59 0.54
N PRO A 104 -5.59 -4.61 0.04
CA PRO A 104 -6.18 -3.61 -0.85
C PRO A 104 -6.56 -4.20 -2.19
N GLY A 105 -7.54 -3.59 -2.83
CA GLY A 105 -7.91 -4.00 -4.17
C GLY A 105 -6.73 -3.81 -5.12
N HIS A 106 -6.58 -4.75 -6.02
CA HIS A 106 -5.43 -4.70 -6.92
C HIS A 106 -5.69 -5.51 -8.17
N TRP A 107 -4.86 -5.28 -9.17
CA TRP A 107 -4.91 -6.03 -10.40
C TRP A 107 -3.92 -7.18 -10.34
N ALA A 108 -4.39 -8.37 -10.65
CA ALA A 108 -3.55 -9.55 -10.65
C ALA A 108 -3.53 -10.14 -12.04
N ARG A 109 -2.40 -10.69 -12.43
CA ARG A 109 -2.28 -11.34 -13.73
C ARG A 109 -3.22 -12.52 -13.81
N ARG A 110 -3.82 -12.69 -14.97
CA ARG A 110 -4.69 -13.85 -15.22
C ARG A 110 -3.87 -15.11 -15.41
#